data_3aeece0739126933ff3c1f569b465a84
#
_entry.id   3aeece0739126933ff3c1f569b465a84
#
_cell.length_a   1.000
_cell.length_b   1.000
_cell.length_c   1.000
_cell.angle_alpha   90.00
_cell.angle_beta   90.00
_cell.angle_gamma   90.00
#
_symmetry.space_group_name_H-M   'P 1'
#
loop_
_entity.id
_entity.type
_entity.pdbx_description
1 polymer ?
#
loop_
_entity_poly.entity_id
_entity_poly.type
_entity_poly.pdbx_seq_one_letter_code
_entity_poly.pdbx_strand_id
1 'polypeptide(L)'
;GEHKNGVYFLSASNPSEKVFVETASGACAPLVNAGNGKLYICNQFAGTVSELDKNGKNVVRTVKVLREPKSAVFDKEGKHLFVTNFLPMQRADVDTVAACVSVIDMNSFRKIKDIQLANGSNALRGMSLSPDGRYLLVTHNLGRFQVPTSQLQQGWMNTSAISIVNLTTLNFEGAVLLDEPERGAAGIWDVKCTDDKIVVSHSGTHEVSVIDYPAFIQKFEQYPQKDALAYDLRFLYGMRKRVALVGNGPRCMMLKDGTAVVPTYFSDTLNIVDLNTANVQSVAMVKNRTENRIQRGEKYFNDAAHCFQNWQSCNGCHPGDARMDAMNWDLMNDGIGNSKNCKSMLFSHVTPPCMISGIRAKAEVAVRAGYKLIQFSDLPEEFAECVDEYLMSLKPVPSPYLVLSLIHISEPTRR
;
A
#
# COMPACT_ATOMS: atom_id res chain seq x y z
N GLY A 1 12.42 -4.30 19.56
CA GLY A 1 12.22 -5.75 19.75
C GLY A 1 12.86 -6.49 18.60
N GLU A 2 13.43 -7.65 18.85
CA GLU A 2 13.97 -8.51 17.80
C GLU A 2 12.86 -8.83 16.80
N HIS A 3 13.05 -8.50 15.52
CA HIS A 3 12.12 -8.84 14.46
C HIS A 3 12.20 -10.36 14.22
N LYS A 4 11.31 -11.11 14.86
CA LYS A 4 11.16 -12.55 14.60
C LYS A 4 10.42 -12.72 13.27
N ASN A 5 10.99 -13.54 12.39
CA ASN A 5 10.35 -13.89 11.12
C ASN A 5 9.32 -14.99 11.36
N GLY A 6 8.06 -14.63 11.54
CA GLY A 6 7.01 -15.61 11.79
C GLY A 6 5.70 -15.01 12.24
N VAL A 7 4.79 -15.87 12.64
CA VAL A 7 3.43 -15.54 13.08
C VAL A 7 3.15 -16.08 14.47
N TYR A 8 2.34 -15.35 15.23
CA TYR A 8 1.81 -15.80 16.51
C TYR A 8 0.38 -16.30 16.33
N PHE A 9 0.11 -17.46 16.88
CA PHE A 9 -1.25 -17.97 17.09
C PHE A 9 -1.63 -17.71 18.53
N LEU A 10 -2.78 -17.10 18.74
CA LEU A 10 -3.32 -16.82 20.07
C LEU A 10 -4.61 -17.62 20.27
N SER A 11 -4.81 -18.16 21.47
CA SER A 11 -6.09 -18.75 21.84
C SER A 11 -7.16 -17.67 21.94
N ALA A 12 -8.30 -17.86 21.30
CA ALA A 12 -9.42 -16.92 21.39
C ALA A 12 -10.02 -16.85 22.81
N SER A 13 -9.95 -17.95 23.55
CA SER A 13 -10.42 -18.05 24.95
C SER A 13 -9.40 -17.55 25.97
N ASN A 14 -8.11 -17.64 25.65
CA ASN A 14 -7.02 -17.19 26.52
C ASN A 14 -5.88 -16.58 25.69
N PRO A 15 -5.92 -15.27 25.34
CA PRO A 15 -4.91 -14.62 24.52
C PRO A 15 -3.48 -14.61 25.08
N SER A 16 -3.29 -15.00 26.35
CA SER A 16 -1.97 -15.20 26.94
C SER A 16 -1.30 -16.48 26.44
N GLU A 17 -2.08 -17.45 26.00
CA GLU A 17 -1.58 -18.65 25.34
C GLU A 17 -1.26 -18.32 23.88
N LYS A 18 0.04 -18.26 23.58
CA LYS A 18 0.53 -17.94 22.25
C LYS A 18 1.59 -18.95 21.80
N VAL A 19 1.47 -19.36 20.55
CA VAL A 19 2.46 -20.20 19.88
C VAL A 19 3.10 -19.39 18.75
N PHE A 20 4.41 -19.36 18.71
CA PHE A 20 5.16 -18.73 17.62
C PHE A 20 5.54 -19.77 16.58
N VAL A 21 5.30 -19.47 15.32
CA VAL A 21 5.71 -20.32 14.18
C VAL A 21 6.61 -19.50 13.28
N GLU A 22 7.82 -19.97 13.11
CA GLU A 22 8.81 -19.35 12.25
C GLU A 22 8.42 -19.53 10.77
N THR A 23 8.53 -18.45 9.99
CA THR A 23 8.37 -18.44 8.54
C THR A 23 9.54 -17.68 7.92
N ALA A 24 9.46 -17.35 6.63
CA ALA A 24 10.48 -16.52 6.01
C ALA A 24 10.31 -15.03 6.36
N SER A 25 11.29 -14.20 6.00
CA SER A 25 11.39 -12.80 6.41
C SER A 25 10.19 -11.95 5.97
N GLY A 26 9.65 -11.17 6.91
CA GLY A 26 8.56 -10.23 6.67
C GLY A 26 7.18 -10.86 6.62
N ALA A 27 6.89 -11.83 7.50
CA ALA A 27 5.58 -12.48 7.60
C ALA A 27 4.43 -11.45 7.74
N CYS A 28 3.45 -11.51 6.85
CA CYS A 28 2.27 -10.64 6.83
C CYS A 28 1.09 -11.33 6.12
N ALA A 29 -0.09 -10.68 6.19
CA ALA A 29 -1.31 -11.10 5.50
C ALA A 29 -1.67 -12.59 5.71
N PRO A 30 -1.88 -13.03 6.97
CA PRO A 30 -2.33 -14.40 7.22
C PRO A 30 -3.71 -14.63 6.60
N LEU A 31 -3.84 -15.73 5.87
CA LEU A 31 -5.08 -16.09 5.17
C LEU A 31 -5.40 -17.57 5.40
N VAL A 32 -6.60 -17.86 5.89
CA VAL A 32 -7.10 -19.23 6.06
C VAL A 32 -7.91 -19.65 4.84
N ASN A 33 -7.59 -20.81 4.29
CA ASN A 33 -8.43 -21.43 3.28
C ASN A 33 -9.58 -22.19 3.98
N ALA A 34 -10.81 -21.71 3.82
CA ALA A 34 -11.98 -22.29 4.45
C ALA A 34 -12.25 -23.74 4.02
N GLY A 35 -11.87 -24.12 2.79
CA GLY A 35 -12.11 -25.46 2.24
C GLY A 35 -11.20 -26.54 2.85
N ASN A 36 -9.96 -26.20 3.18
CA ASN A 36 -9.00 -27.19 3.68
C ASN A 36 -8.42 -26.87 5.09
N GLY A 37 -8.76 -25.71 5.66
CA GLY A 37 -8.34 -25.28 6.98
C GLY A 37 -6.84 -24.93 7.09
N LYS A 38 -6.11 -24.88 5.98
CA LYS A 38 -4.69 -24.50 5.97
C LYS A 38 -4.52 -22.99 6.02
N LEU A 39 -3.40 -22.55 6.56
CA LEU A 39 -3.02 -21.15 6.64
C LEU A 39 -1.95 -20.81 5.60
N TYR A 40 -2.08 -19.63 5.01
CA TYR A 40 -1.13 -19.08 4.04
C TYR A 40 -0.59 -17.76 4.55
N ILE A 41 0.73 -17.54 4.40
CA ILE A 41 1.42 -16.35 4.91
C ILE A 41 2.25 -15.76 3.77
N CYS A 42 2.07 -14.48 3.49
CA CYS A 42 3.00 -13.73 2.66
C CYS A 42 4.27 -13.42 3.46
N ASN A 43 5.44 -13.67 2.87
CA ASN A 43 6.73 -13.32 3.45
C ASN A 43 7.29 -12.15 2.63
N GLN A 44 6.98 -10.92 3.04
CA GLN A 44 7.20 -9.70 2.26
C GLN A 44 8.63 -9.57 1.78
N PHE A 45 9.61 -9.69 2.69
CA PHE A 45 11.01 -9.44 2.34
C PHE A 45 11.72 -10.66 1.75
N ALA A 46 11.16 -11.86 1.92
CA ALA A 46 11.65 -13.07 1.28
C ALA A 46 11.10 -13.27 -0.16
N GLY A 47 10.04 -12.56 -0.55
CA GLY A 47 9.40 -12.71 -1.86
C GLY A 47 8.75 -14.08 -2.04
N THR A 48 8.13 -14.62 -0.98
CA THR A 48 7.54 -15.96 -1.00
C THR A 48 6.17 -15.98 -0.31
N VAL A 49 5.41 -17.05 -0.57
CA VAL A 49 4.21 -17.41 0.20
C VAL A 49 4.43 -18.79 0.80
N SER A 50 4.22 -18.90 2.11
CA SER A 50 4.31 -20.14 2.86
C SER A 50 2.92 -20.71 3.14
N GLU A 51 2.74 -22.02 2.95
CA GLU A 51 1.60 -22.81 3.41
C GLU A 51 1.95 -23.47 4.74
N LEU A 52 1.11 -23.31 5.75
CA LEU A 52 1.22 -23.98 7.03
C LEU A 52 0.21 -25.14 7.13
N ASP A 53 0.51 -26.12 7.95
CA ASP A 53 -0.43 -27.20 8.24
C ASP A 53 -1.71 -26.69 8.92
N LYS A 54 -2.74 -27.55 9.02
CA LYS A 54 -4.04 -27.19 9.63
C LYS A 54 -3.94 -26.75 11.09
N ASN A 55 -2.89 -27.18 11.78
CA ASN A 55 -2.66 -26.83 13.16
C ASN A 55 -1.83 -25.55 13.31
N GLY A 56 -1.37 -24.98 12.18
CA GLY A 56 -0.53 -23.79 12.13
C GLY A 56 0.84 -23.97 12.78
N LYS A 57 1.34 -25.20 12.92
CA LYS A 57 2.59 -25.49 13.64
C LYS A 57 3.82 -25.55 12.73
N ASN A 58 3.63 -25.94 11.47
CA ASN A 58 4.75 -26.19 10.57
C ASN A 58 4.50 -25.57 9.20
N VAL A 59 5.56 -25.01 8.59
CA VAL A 59 5.57 -24.67 7.17
C VAL A 59 5.68 -25.96 6.37
N VAL A 60 4.66 -26.24 5.54
CA VAL A 60 4.58 -27.47 4.73
C VAL A 60 5.28 -27.28 3.39
N ARG A 61 5.06 -26.13 2.75
CA ARG A 61 5.67 -25.79 1.47
C ARG A 61 5.70 -24.27 1.27
N THR A 62 6.56 -23.83 0.37
CA THR A 62 6.75 -22.40 0.06
C THR A 62 6.86 -22.22 -1.44
N VAL A 63 6.25 -21.16 -1.97
CA VAL A 63 6.33 -20.78 -3.38
C VAL A 63 6.93 -19.37 -3.52
N LYS A 64 7.81 -19.19 -4.49
CA LYS A 64 8.40 -17.89 -4.82
C LYS A 64 7.41 -17.08 -5.66
N VAL A 65 7.23 -15.82 -5.28
CA VAL A 65 6.47 -14.81 -6.03
C VAL A 65 7.40 -13.64 -6.40
N LEU A 66 6.84 -12.49 -6.73
CA LEU A 66 7.63 -11.32 -7.07
C LEU A 66 8.03 -10.51 -5.81
N ARG A 67 8.36 -9.24 -6.02
CA ARG A 67 8.92 -8.37 -5.00
C ARG A 67 7.88 -7.94 -3.99
N GLU A 68 8.10 -8.30 -2.73
CA GLU A 68 7.33 -7.87 -1.58
C GLU A 68 5.85 -8.26 -1.63
N PRO A 69 5.49 -9.54 -1.54
CA PRO A 69 4.09 -9.96 -1.40
C PRO A 69 3.47 -9.34 -0.14
N LYS A 70 2.30 -8.70 -0.31
CA LYS A 70 1.70 -7.87 0.75
C LYS A 70 0.29 -8.27 1.15
N SER A 71 -0.47 -8.88 0.25
CA SER A 71 -1.84 -9.32 0.46
C SER A 71 -2.13 -10.55 -0.40
N ALA A 72 -3.07 -11.37 0.03
CA ALA A 72 -3.48 -12.55 -0.71
C ALA A 72 -4.99 -12.79 -0.60
N VAL A 73 -5.59 -13.35 -1.65
CA VAL A 73 -7.01 -13.73 -1.68
C VAL A 73 -7.20 -14.95 -2.59
N PHE A 74 -8.09 -15.87 -2.21
CA PHE A 74 -8.49 -16.98 -3.08
C PHE A 74 -9.58 -16.56 -4.06
N ASP A 75 -9.68 -17.26 -5.21
CA ASP A 75 -10.93 -17.27 -5.98
C ASP A 75 -12.03 -17.99 -5.19
N LYS A 76 -13.29 -17.90 -5.69
CA LYS A 76 -14.45 -18.52 -5.01
C LYS A 76 -14.31 -20.03 -4.83
N GLU A 77 -13.68 -20.69 -5.80
CA GLU A 77 -13.49 -22.15 -5.80
C GLU A 77 -12.24 -22.59 -5.01
N GLY A 78 -11.39 -21.67 -4.58
CA GLY A 78 -10.14 -21.97 -3.90
C GLY A 78 -9.08 -22.64 -4.79
N LYS A 79 -9.23 -22.51 -6.13
CA LYS A 79 -8.30 -23.08 -7.12
C LYS A 79 -7.06 -22.23 -7.32
N HIS A 80 -7.20 -20.91 -7.22
CA HIS A 80 -6.12 -19.95 -7.36
C HIS A 80 -5.97 -19.11 -6.10
N LEU A 81 -4.73 -18.79 -5.77
CA LEU A 81 -4.38 -17.77 -4.79
C LEU A 81 -3.73 -16.59 -5.53
N PHE A 82 -4.35 -15.44 -5.43
CA PHE A 82 -3.83 -14.18 -5.95
C PHE A 82 -3.02 -13.48 -4.88
N VAL A 83 -1.85 -12.95 -5.25
CA VAL A 83 -0.93 -12.30 -4.32
C VAL A 83 -0.48 -10.96 -4.89
N THR A 84 -0.72 -9.86 -4.17
CA THR A 84 -0.16 -8.55 -4.54
C THR A 84 1.34 -8.54 -4.30
N ASN A 85 2.11 -8.04 -5.26
CA ASN A 85 3.51 -7.71 -5.07
C ASN A 85 3.62 -6.18 -4.96
N PHE A 86 4.20 -5.69 -3.86
CA PHE A 86 4.11 -4.29 -3.44
C PHE A 86 4.78 -3.33 -4.43
N LEU A 87 5.91 -3.72 -5.01
CA LEU A 87 6.72 -2.88 -5.87
C LEU A 87 6.95 -3.52 -7.24
N PRO A 88 7.18 -2.69 -8.29
CA PRO A 88 7.61 -3.16 -9.60
C PRO A 88 8.91 -3.98 -9.54
N MET A 89 9.03 -4.93 -10.45
CA MET A 89 10.24 -5.77 -10.63
C MET A 89 11.10 -5.36 -11.82
N GLN A 90 10.53 -4.62 -12.75
CA GLN A 90 11.20 -4.16 -13.95
C GLN A 90 12.31 -3.14 -13.60
N ARG A 91 13.26 -2.96 -14.51
CA ARG A 91 14.16 -1.82 -14.49
C ARG A 91 13.33 -0.53 -14.60
N ALA A 92 13.76 0.52 -13.92
CA ALA A 92 13.02 1.80 -13.92
C ALA A 92 13.19 2.62 -15.21
N ASP A 93 13.99 2.12 -16.16
CA ASP A 93 14.31 2.75 -17.45
C ASP A 93 13.64 2.08 -18.66
N VAL A 94 12.64 1.23 -18.42
CA VAL A 94 11.82 0.63 -19.49
C VAL A 94 10.50 1.40 -19.66
N ASP A 95 9.82 1.21 -20.79
CA ASP A 95 8.58 1.93 -21.14
C ASP A 95 7.44 1.66 -20.18
N THR A 96 7.36 0.46 -19.62
CA THR A 96 6.32 0.05 -18.68
C THR A 96 6.94 -0.43 -17.38
N VAL A 97 6.73 0.33 -16.31
CA VAL A 97 7.12 0.00 -14.95
C VAL A 97 5.86 -0.16 -14.11
N ALA A 98 5.52 -1.38 -13.73
CA ALA A 98 4.29 -1.67 -13.01
C ALA A 98 4.44 -2.86 -12.07
N ALA A 99 3.82 -2.77 -10.90
CA ALA A 99 3.69 -3.90 -10.00
C ALA A 99 2.70 -4.93 -10.57
N CYS A 100 2.83 -6.17 -10.10
CA CYS A 100 2.07 -7.31 -10.60
C CYS A 100 1.28 -8.00 -9.50
N VAL A 101 0.23 -8.71 -9.89
CA VAL A 101 -0.44 -9.72 -9.07
C VAL A 101 0.04 -11.10 -9.52
N SER A 102 0.66 -11.86 -8.61
CA SER A 102 1.05 -13.25 -8.87
C SER A 102 -0.13 -14.19 -8.67
N VAL A 103 -0.29 -15.16 -9.56
CA VAL A 103 -1.31 -16.21 -9.51
C VAL A 103 -0.66 -17.54 -9.19
N ILE A 104 -1.10 -18.17 -8.12
CA ILE A 104 -0.62 -19.47 -7.66
C ILE A 104 -1.73 -20.49 -7.87
N ASP A 105 -1.45 -21.56 -8.60
CA ASP A 105 -2.33 -22.74 -8.70
C ASP A 105 -2.26 -23.54 -7.40
N MET A 106 -3.39 -23.75 -6.76
CA MET A 106 -3.45 -24.34 -5.41
C MET A 106 -3.26 -25.86 -5.40
N ASN A 107 -3.47 -26.56 -6.50
CA ASN A 107 -3.21 -28.00 -6.60
C ASN A 107 -1.71 -28.27 -6.62
N SER A 108 -0.99 -27.64 -7.55
CA SER A 108 0.46 -27.79 -7.69
C SER A 108 1.26 -26.93 -6.70
N PHE A 109 0.64 -25.90 -6.14
CA PHE A 109 1.27 -24.83 -5.34
C PHE A 109 2.44 -24.17 -6.08
N ARG A 110 2.24 -23.89 -7.36
CA ARG A 110 3.20 -23.21 -8.21
C ARG A 110 2.63 -21.90 -8.73
N LYS A 111 3.48 -20.91 -8.86
CA LYS A 111 3.12 -19.68 -9.56
C LYS A 111 2.95 -19.99 -11.04
N ILE A 112 1.77 -19.68 -11.59
CA ILE A 112 1.42 -19.96 -13.00
C ILE A 112 1.42 -18.70 -13.86
N LYS A 113 1.22 -17.51 -13.26
CA LYS A 113 1.16 -16.22 -13.98
C LYS A 113 1.55 -15.06 -13.08
N ASP A 114 2.10 -14.02 -13.67
CA ASP A 114 2.18 -12.67 -13.08
C ASP A 114 1.37 -11.72 -13.97
N ILE A 115 0.33 -11.11 -13.39
CA ILE A 115 -0.57 -10.18 -14.08
C ILE A 115 -0.01 -8.78 -13.84
N GLN A 116 0.56 -8.17 -14.88
CA GLN A 116 1.07 -6.80 -14.84
C GLN A 116 -0.12 -5.82 -14.87
N LEU A 117 -0.11 -4.83 -13.97
CA LEU A 117 -1.11 -3.79 -13.90
C LEU A 117 -0.76 -2.59 -14.79
N ALA A 118 -1.53 -1.49 -14.68
CA ALA A 118 -1.27 -0.28 -15.44
C ALA A 118 0.14 0.28 -15.18
N ASN A 119 0.73 0.90 -16.21
CA ASN A 119 2.03 1.56 -16.08
C ASN A 119 2.00 2.64 -14.98
N GLY A 120 2.94 2.60 -14.06
CA GLY A 120 2.98 3.42 -12.86
C GLY A 120 2.38 2.78 -11.62
N SER A 121 1.78 1.58 -11.71
CA SER A 121 1.23 0.87 -10.55
C SER A 121 2.33 0.49 -9.56
N ASN A 122 2.17 0.92 -8.32
CA ASN A 122 3.07 0.60 -7.21
C ASN A 122 2.31 0.57 -5.88
N ALA A 123 2.98 0.14 -4.82
CA ALA A 123 2.40 0.05 -3.49
C ALA A 123 1.06 -0.71 -3.48
N LEU A 124 0.99 -1.88 -4.16
CA LEU A 124 -0.19 -2.73 -4.15
C LEU A 124 -0.48 -3.20 -2.72
N ARG A 125 -1.75 -3.02 -2.26
CA ARG A 125 -2.12 -3.28 -0.87
C ARG A 125 -3.28 -4.25 -0.75
N GLY A 126 -4.52 -3.76 -0.76
CA GLY A 126 -5.72 -4.58 -0.58
C GLY A 126 -6.20 -5.26 -1.85
N MET A 127 -6.84 -6.39 -1.68
CA MET A 127 -7.56 -7.09 -2.74
C MET A 127 -8.91 -7.59 -2.24
N SER A 128 -9.89 -7.64 -3.15
CA SER A 128 -11.18 -8.27 -2.94
C SER A 128 -11.69 -8.86 -4.24
N LEU A 129 -12.41 -9.98 -4.15
CA LEU A 129 -13.24 -10.40 -5.26
C LEU A 129 -14.40 -9.43 -5.43
N SER A 130 -14.83 -9.20 -6.67
CA SER A 130 -16.10 -8.54 -6.94
C SER A 130 -17.28 -9.37 -6.41
N PRO A 131 -18.43 -8.75 -6.09
CA PRO A 131 -19.59 -9.47 -5.57
C PRO A 131 -20.02 -10.66 -6.44
N ASP A 132 -20.04 -10.48 -7.76
CA ASP A 132 -20.36 -11.51 -8.73
C ASP A 132 -19.24 -12.55 -8.97
N GLY A 133 -18.03 -12.29 -8.43
CA GLY A 133 -16.87 -13.17 -8.54
C GLY A 133 -16.21 -13.21 -9.92
N ARG A 134 -16.54 -12.28 -10.81
CA ARG A 134 -15.95 -12.21 -12.15
C ARG A 134 -14.62 -11.46 -12.17
N TYR A 135 -14.40 -10.56 -11.20
CA TYR A 135 -13.24 -9.69 -11.15
C TYR A 135 -12.52 -9.73 -9.81
N LEU A 136 -11.23 -9.48 -9.86
CA LEU A 136 -10.41 -9.14 -8.72
C LEU A 136 -10.16 -7.63 -8.74
N LEU A 137 -10.46 -6.97 -7.62
CA LEU A 137 -10.20 -5.55 -7.39
C LEU A 137 -8.91 -5.41 -6.57
N VAL A 138 -7.99 -4.55 -7.02
CA VAL A 138 -6.66 -4.36 -6.40
C VAL A 138 -6.41 -2.89 -6.16
N THR A 139 -6.17 -2.50 -4.91
CA THR A 139 -5.83 -1.12 -4.56
C THR A 139 -4.34 -0.85 -4.70
N HIS A 140 -3.99 0.29 -5.30
CA HIS A 140 -2.60 0.69 -5.48
C HIS A 140 -2.45 2.19 -5.75
N ASN A 141 -1.23 2.71 -5.60
CA ASN A 141 -0.86 3.99 -6.18
C ASN A 141 -0.62 3.83 -7.67
N LEU A 142 -0.95 4.87 -8.44
CA LEU A 142 -0.65 4.97 -9.85
C LEU A 142 0.22 6.22 -10.10
N GLY A 143 1.53 6.02 -10.20
CA GLY A 143 2.51 7.07 -10.38
C GLY A 143 2.55 7.57 -11.82
N ARG A 144 2.49 8.89 -11.99
CA ARG A 144 2.54 9.56 -13.31
C ARG A 144 3.98 9.92 -13.69
N PHE A 145 4.91 9.00 -13.50
CA PHE A 145 6.35 9.26 -13.61
C PHE A 145 6.81 9.64 -15.03
N GLN A 146 6.01 9.36 -16.05
CA GLN A 146 6.27 9.76 -17.45
C GLN A 146 5.64 11.08 -17.85
N VAL A 147 4.86 11.71 -16.95
CA VAL A 147 4.20 12.99 -17.20
C VAL A 147 5.06 14.11 -16.62
N PRO A 148 5.26 15.23 -17.34
CA PRO A 148 5.97 16.39 -16.82
C PRO A 148 5.37 16.89 -15.51
N THR A 149 6.21 17.27 -14.56
CA THR A 149 5.80 17.75 -13.25
C THR A 149 5.06 19.10 -13.24
N SER A 150 4.89 19.75 -14.38
CA SER A 150 4.06 20.93 -14.56
C SER A 150 2.59 20.74 -14.22
N GLN A 151 2.14 19.49 -14.05
CA GLN A 151 0.76 19.14 -13.70
C GLN A 151 0.60 18.69 -12.24
N LEU A 152 1.59 18.88 -11.39
CA LEU A 152 1.57 18.45 -9.98
C LEU A 152 0.36 18.98 -9.21
N GLN A 153 0.03 20.25 -9.40
CA GLN A 153 -1.12 20.90 -8.77
C GLN A 153 -2.49 20.36 -9.21
N GLN A 154 -2.51 19.50 -10.23
CA GLN A 154 -3.70 18.79 -10.69
C GLN A 154 -3.66 17.29 -10.31
N GLY A 155 -2.77 16.90 -9.39
CA GLY A 155 -2.64 15.53 -8.93
C GLY A 155 -1.92 14.57 -9.86
N TRP A 156 -1.32 15.06 -10.95
CA TRP A 156 -0.60 14.25 -11.93
C TRP A 156 0.78 13.79 -11.47
N MET A 157 0.89 13.43 -10.23
CA MET A 157 2.07 12.76 -9.65
C MET A 157 1.70 11.37 -9.16
N ASN A 158 1.01 11.27 -8.04
CA ASN A 158 0.48 10.01 -7.52
C ASN A 158 -1.05 10.08 -7.47
N THR A 159 -1.70 9.15 -8.13
CA THR A 159 -3.15 8.96 -8.05
C THR A 159 -3.46 7.64 -7.36
N SER A 160 -4.62 7.56 -6.73
CA SER A 160 -5.13 6.35 -6.07
C SER A 160 -6.03 5.58 -7.03
N ALA A 161 -5.77 4.30 -7.23
CA ALA A 161 -6.49 3.51 -8.23
C ALA A 161 -6.95 2.15 -7.69
N ILE A 162 -8.04 1.66 -8.28
CA ILE A 162 -8.44 0.25 -8.24
C ILE A 162 -8.18 -0.35 -9.62
N SER A 163 -7.27 -1.32 -9.71
CA SER A 163 -7.13 -2.15 -10.91
C SER A 163 -8.13 -3.28 -10.89
N ILE A 164 -8.70 -3.56 -12.07
CA ILE A 164 -9.67 -4.62 -12.31
C ILE A 164 -9.00 -5.72 -13.12
N VAL A 165 -8.98 -6.94 -12.57
CA VAL A 165 -8.45 -8.14 -13.21
C VAL A 165 -9.60 -9.11 -13.46
N ASN A 166 -9.74 -9.56 -14.68
CA ASN A 166 -10.73 -10.58 -15.06
C ASN A 166 -10.26 -11.97 -14.60
N LEU A 167 -11.06 -12.64 -13.78
CA LEU A 167 -10.72 -13.93 -13.18
C LEU A 167 -10.83 -15.10 -14.14
N THR A 168 -11.57 -14.96 -15.23
CA THR A 168 -11.68 -16.02 -16.26
C THR A 168 -10.46 -16.03 -17.18
N THR A 169 -10.03 -14.84 -17.62
CA THR A 169 -8.89 -14.70 -18.56
C THR A 169 -7.56 -14.53 -17.86
N LEU A 170 -7.59 -14.21 -16.55
CA LEU A 170 -6.44 -13.82 -15.74
C LEU A 170 -5.66 -12.64 -16.35
N ASN A 171 -6.39 -11.66 -16.92
CA ASN A 171 -5.83 -10.46 -17.52
C ASN A 171 -6.25 -9.20 -16.78
N PHE A 172 -5.37 -8.22 -16.74
CA PHE A 172 -5.70 -6.85 -16.36
C PHE A 172 -6.63 -6.22 -17.43
N GLU A 173 -7.70 -5.56 -16.99
CA GLU A 173 -8.68 -4.93 -17.90
C GLU A 173 -8.73 -3.41 -17.81
N GLY A 174 -8.31 -2.83 -16.70
CA GLY A 174 -8.29 -1.38 -16.54
C GLY A 174 -8.07 -0.93 -15.11
N ALA A 175 -7.75 0.34 -14.92
CA ALA A 175 -7.57 0.97 -13.61
C ALA A 175 -8.50 2.17 -13.47
N VAL A 176 -9.36 2.17 -12.46
CA VAL A 176 -10.29 3.26 -12.15
C VAL A 176 -9.69 4.13 -11.06
N LEU A 177 -9.67 5.46 -11.29
CA LEU A 177 -9.17 6.43 -10.33
C LEU A 177 -10.19 6.70 -9.21
N LEU A 178 -9.67 6.86 -8.00
CA LEU A 178 -10.44 7.23 -6.82
C LEU A 178 -10.32 8.73 -6.50
N ASP A 179 -9.42 9.42 -7.15
CA ASP A 179 -9.29 10.87 -7.05
C ASP A 179 -10.40 11.56 -7.86
N GLU A 180 -10.71 12.79 -7.50
CA GLU A 180 -11.61 13.71 -8.21
C GLU A 180 -10.81 14.92 -8.66
N PRO A 181 -11.25 15.67 -9.68
CA PRO A 181 -10.50 16.82 -10.21
C PRO A 181 -10.12 17.84 -9.14
N GLU A 182 -10.97 18.03 -8.13
CA GLU A 182 -10.80 19.05 -7.09
C GLU A 182 -10.26 18.48 -5.78
N ARG A 183 -10.19 17.13 -5.65
CA ARG A 183 -9.81 16.50 -4.39
C ARG A 183 -9.24 15.11 -4.59
N GLY A 184 -8.01 14.91 -4.18
CA GLY A 184 -7.36 13.61 -4.12
C GLY A 184 -8.00 12.66 -3.10
N ALA A 185 -7.70 11.38 -3.22
CA ALA A 185 -8.08 10.30 -2.33
C ALA A 185 -6.84 9.53 -1.87
N ALA A 186 -5.83 10.25 -1.42
CA ALA A 186 -4.50 9.74 -1.17
C ALA A 186 -4.41 8.67 -0.09
N GLY A 187 -3.36 7.86 -0.19
CA GLY A 187 -3.07 6.83 0.79
C GLY A 187 -4.03 5.66 0.73
N ILE A 188 -4.46 5.27 -0.48
CA ILE A 188 -5.32 4.10 -0.69
C ILE A 188 -4.74 2.86 0.00
N TRP A 189 -5.60 2.07 0.68
CA TRP A 189 -5.11 0.93 1.45
C TRP A 189 -5.86 -0.35 1.16
N ASP A 190 -7.07 -0.53 1.66
CA ASP A 190 -7.82 -1.79 1.55
C ASP A 190 -9.07 -1.62 0.69
N VAL A 191 -9.54 -2.72 0.12
CA VAL A 191 -10.80 -2.83 -0.59
C VAL A 191 -11.55 -4.07 -0.12
N LYS A 192 -12.85 -3.92 0.12
CA LYS A 192 -13.77 -5.00 0.44
C LYS A 192 -15.08 -4.79 -0.31
N CYS A 193 -15.79 -5.88 -0.60
CA CYS A 193 -17.08 -5.83 -1.26
C CYS A 193 -18.18 -6.45 -0.39
N THR A 194 -19.36 -5.83 -0.42
CA THR A 194 -20.65 -6.48 -0.10
C THR A 194 -21.31 -6.95 -1.38
N ASP A 195 -22.53 -7.45 -1.34
CA ASP A 195 -23.24 -7.89 -2.56
C ASP A 195 -23.51 -6.73 -3.54
N ASP A 196 -23.59 -5.49 -3.05
CA ASP A 196 -23.99 -4.32 -3.84
C ASP A 196 -23.00 -3.13 -3.75
N LYS A 197 -21.94 -3.23 -2.96
CA LYS A 197 -21.01 -2.11 -2.73
C LYS A 197 -19.54 -2.51 -2.80
N ILE A 198 -18.70 -1.57 -3.23
CA ILE A 198 -17.26 -1.59 -3.06
C ILE A 198 -16.92 -0.56 -1.98
N VAL A 199 -16.19 -0.98 -0.97
CA VAL A 199 -15.71 -0.09 0.10
C VAL A 199 -14.18 -0.02 0.06
N VAL A 200 -13.63 1.20 0.05
CA VAL A 200 -12.18 1.43 -0.03
C VAL A 200 -11.74 2.36 1.10
N SER A 201 -10.67 2.00 1.80
CA SER A 201 -10.08 2.86 2.81
C SER A 201 -8.95 3.73 2.24
N HIS A 202 -8.92 5.00 2.69
CA HIS A 202 -7.92 5.99 2.30
C HIS A 202 -7.19 6.50 3.54
N SER A 203 -6.00 5.95 3.79
CA SER A 203 -5.21 6.25 4.99
C SER A 203 -4.72 7.69 5.02
N GLY A 204 -4.44 8.30 3.87
CA GLY A 204 -3.93 9.67 3.78
C GLY A 204 -5.01 10.74 3.87
N THR A 205 -6.25 10.46 3.45
CA THR A 205 -7.37 11.39 3.52
C THR A 205 -8.36 11.06 4.64
N HIS A 206 -8.07 10.03 5.46
CA HIS A 206 -8.82 9.68 6.67
C HIS A 206 -10.29 9.38 6.45
N GLU A 207 -10.60 8.68 5.37
CA GLU A 207 -11.97 8.41 4.94
C GLU A 207 -12.13 7.01 4.35
N VAL A 208 -13.37 6.63 4.10
CA VAL A 208 -13.70 5.49 3.22
C VAL A 208 -14.54 5.95 2.05
N SER A 209 -14.30 5.38 0.88
CA SER A 209 -15.19 5.48 -0.28
C SER A 209 -16.18 4.33 -0.24
N VAL A 210 -17.47 4.63 -0.38
CA VAL A 210 -18.55 3.64 -0.55
C VAL A 210 -19.09 3.82 -1.96
N ILE A 211 -18.91 2.81 -2.81
CA ILE A 211 -19.19 2.86 -4.24
C ILE A 211 -20.30 1.86 -4.56
N ASP A 212 -21.31 2.28 -5.31
CA ASP A 212 -22.37 1.42 -5.82
C ASP A 212 -21.80 0.44 -6.86
N TYR A 213 -21.80 -0.87 -6.54
CA TYR A 213 -21.20 -1.88 -7.42
C TYR A 213 -21.96 -2.08 -8.73
N PRO A 214 -23.30 -2.21 -8.74
CA PRO A 214 -24.06 -2.32 -9.98
C PRO A 214 -23.79 -1.17 -10.97
N ALA A 215 -23.81 0.07 -10.50
CA ALA A 215 -23.51 1.23 -11.35
C ALA A 215 -22.06 1.24 -11.81
N PHE A 216 -21.11 0.89 -10.91
CA PHE A 216 -19.69 0.77 -11.21
C PHE A 216 -19.43 -0.23 -12.33
N ILE A 217 -19.92 -1.47 -12.19
CA ILE A 217 -19.60 -2.53 -13.14
C ILE A 217 -20.27 -2.29 -14.49
N GLN A 218 -21.51 -1.78 -14.51
CA GLN A 218 -22.19 -1.41 -15.74
C GLN A 218 -21.39 -0.35 -16.52
N LYS A 219 -20.98 0.74 -15.85
CA LYS A 219 -20.19 1.79 -16.50
C LYS A 219 -18.81 1.28 -16.92
N PHE A 220 -18.17 0.44 -16.11
CA PHE A 220 -16.89 -0.16 -16.43
C PHE A 220 -16.97 -1.02 -17.69
N GLU A 221 -17.92 -1.94 -17.77
CA GLU A 221 -18.07 -2.84 -18.94
C GLU A 221 -18.37 -2.08 -20.23
N GLN A 222 -19.14 -1.01 -20.16
CA GLN A 222 -19.53 -0.17 -21.29
C GLN A 222 -18.47 0.88 -21.68
N TYR A 223 -17.42 1.04 -20.86
CA TYR A 223 -16.42 2.08 -21.11
C TYR A 223 -15.62 1.77 -22.39
N PRO A 224 -15.57 2.70 -23.39
CA PRO A 224 -15.09 2.40 -24.73
C PRO A 224 -13.62 2.02 -24.81
N GLN A 225 -12.77 2.71 -24.02
CA GLN A 225 -11.32 2.55 -24.04
C GLN A 225 -10.82 2.31 -22.60
N LYS A 226 -10.65 1.06 -22.21
CA LYS A 226 -10.28 0.69 -20.84
C LYS A 226 -8.98 1.35 -20.35
N ASP A 227 -8.03 1.57 -21.24
CA ASP A 227 -6.76 2.26 -20.91
C ASP A 227 -6.97 3.73 -20.53
N ALA A 228 -8.01 4.39 -21.07
CA ALA A 228 -8.34 5.77 -20.72
C ALA A 228 -8.92 5.93 -19.32
N LEU A 229 -9.44 4.85 -18.71
CA LEU A 229 -9.93 4.86 -17.32
C LEU A 229 -8.87 5.35 -16.33
N ALA A 230 -7.61 5.01 -16.58
CA ALA A 230 -6.49 5.45 -15.76
C ALA A 230 -6.27 6.98 -15.76
N TYR A 231 -7.01 7.73 -16.56
CA TYR A 231 -6.96 9.20 -16.68
C TYR A 231 -8.33 9.86 -16.41
N ASP A 232 -9.38 9.10 -16.13
CA ASP A 232 -10.73 9.62 -15.92
C ASP A 232 -10.99 9.88 -14.43
N LEU A 233 -10.76 11.12 -13.99
CA LEU A 233 -11.05 11.58 -12.62
C LEU A 233 -12.55 11.74 -12.32
N ARG A 234 -13.44 11.54 -13.30
CA ARG A 234 -14.89 11.68 -13.16
C ARG A 234 -15.65 10.37 -13.28
N PHE A 235 -14.92 9.26 -13.45
CA PHE A 235 -15.56 7.94 -13.59
C PHE A 235 -16.56 7.63 -12.47
N LEU A 236 -16.21 7.95 -11.23
CA LEU A 236 -17.01 7.62 -10.04
C LEU A 236 -18.09 8.65 -9.69
N TYR A 237 -18.27 9.70 -10.49
CA TYR A 237 -19.31 10.70 -10.24
C TYR A 237 -20.71 10.05 -10.26
N GLY A 238 -21.52 10.39 -9.23
CA GLY A 238 -22.87 9.90 -9.05
C GLY A 238 -23.01 8.50 -8.44
N MET A 239 -21.91 7.73 -8.31
CA MET A 239 -21.96 6.36 -7.76
C MET A 239 -21.11 6.17 -6.50
N ARG A 240 -20.41 7.22 -6.01
CA ARG A 240 -19.54 7.16 -4.83
C ARG A 240 -19.96 8.15 -3.76
N LYS A 241 -19.93 7.71 -2.50
CA LYS A 241 -19.92 8.58 -1.31
C LYS A 241 -18.55 8.49 -0.65
N ARG A 242 -17.98 9.63 -0.26
CA ARG A 242 -16.77 9.73 0.58
C ARG A 242 -17.21 9.99 2.01
N VAL A 243 -16.85 9.10 2.93
CA VAL A 243 -17.26 9.12 4.32
C VAL A 243 -16.04 9.40 5.19
N ALA A 244 -15.97 10.58 5.77
CA ALA A 244 -14.92 10.96 6.71
C ALA A 244 -15.03 10.14 8.00
N LEU A 245 -13.89 9.71 8.53
CA LEU A 245 -13.80 8.92 9.76
C LEU A 245 -13.34 9.79 10.93
N VAL A 246 -13.59 9.30 12.13
CA VAL A 246 -13.01 9.87 13.35
C VAL A 246 -11.60 9.27 13.52
N GLY A 247 -10.59 10.16 13.62
CA GLY A 247 -9.18 9.77 13.70
C GLY A 247 -8.52 9.57 12.35
N ASN A 248 -7.25 9.23 12.38
CA ASN A 248 -6.34 9.30 11.25
C ASN A 248 -5.82 7.92 10.82
N GLY A 249 -5.70 7.72 9.50
CA GLY A 249 -5.04 6.57 8.91
C GLY A 249 -5.84 5.27 8.95
N PRO A 250 -7.07 5.20 8.39
CA PRO A 250 -7.73 3.91 8.17
C PRO A 250 -6.89 3.05 7.22
N ARG A 251 -6.66 1.82 7.59
CA ARG A 251 -5.85 0.89 6.80
C ARG A 251 -6.66 -0.34 6.40
N CYS A 252 -6.85 -1.28 7.28
CA CYS A 252 -7.69 -2.44 7.03
C CYS A 252 -9.14 -2.19 7.43
N MET A 253 -10.06 -3.01 6.93
CA MET A 253 -11.46 -2.98 7.33
C MET A 253 -12.08 -4.37 7.30
N MET A 254 -13.18 -4.52 8.02
CA MET A 254 -14.05 -5.68 7.98
C MET A 254 -15.47 -5.21 7.64
N LEU A 255 -16.13 -5.93 6.73
CA LEU A 255 -17.54 -5.68 6.41
C LEU A 255 -18.41 -6.75 7.09
N LYS A 256 -19.49 -6.32 7.69
CA LYS A 256 -20.49 -7.19 8.31
C LYS A 256 -21.86 -6.52 8.35
N ASP A 257 -22.88 -7.21 7.91
CA ASP A 257 -24.30 -6.83 8.04
C ASP A 257 -24.58 -5.37 7.63
N GLY A 258 -24.09 -4.95 6.45
CA GLY A 258 -24.28 -3.59 5.93
C GLY A 258 -23.43 -2.52 6.61
N THR A 259 -22.48 -2.90 7.46
CA THR A 259 -21.57 -1.98 8.13
C THR A 259 -20.11 -2.26 7.77
N ALA A 260 -19.27 -1.21 7.80
CA ALA A 260 -17.82 -1.34 7.76
C ALA A 260 -17.23 -1.01 9.15
N VAL A 261 -16.44 -1.92 9.68
CA VAL A 261 -15.66 -1.71 10.91
C VAL A 261 -14.24 -1.35 10.52
N VAL A 262 -13.83 -0.11 10.81
CA VAL A 262 -12.61 0.51 10.30
C VAL A 262 -11.76 1.07 11.44
N PRO A 263 -10.68 0.40 11.83
CA PRO A 263 -9.71 0.95 12.77
C PRO A 263 -8.86 2.03 12.11
N THR A 264 -8.54 3.10 12.85
CA THR A 264 -7.61 4.14 12.42
C THR A 264 -6.25 3.97 13.10
N TYR A 265 -5.24 3.72 12.29
CA TYR A 265 -3.90 3.33 12.75
C TYR A 265 -3.20 4.40 13.59
N PHE A 266 -3.35 5.68 13.21
CA PHE A 266 -2.68 6.78 13.90
C PHE A 266 -3.45 7.33 15.10
N SER A 267 -4.67 6.91 15.34
CA SER A 267 -5.51 7.48 16.40
C SER A 267 -6.10 6.45 17.37
N ASP A 268 -5.83 5.15 17.15
CA ASP A 268 -6.40 4.05 17.96
C ASP A 268 -7.90 4.19 18.16
N THR A 269 -8.62 4.56 17.09
CA THR A 269 -10.07 4.71 17.08
C THR A 269 -10.68 3.63 16.19
N LEU A 270 -11.76 3.02 16.63
CA LEU A 270 -12.56 2.11 15.85
C LEU A 270 -13.80 2.84 15.34
N ASN A 271 -13.98 2.86 14.01
CA ASN A 271 -15.17 3.44 13.39
C ASN A 271 -16.10 2.33 12.90
N ILE A 272 -17.40 2.52 13.12
CA ILE A 272 -18.48 1.68 12.60
C ILE A 272 -19.27 2.56 11.64
N VAL A 273 -19.15 2.26 10.36
CA VAL A 273 -19.75 3.02 9.26
C VAL A 273 -20.94 2.26 8.72
N ASP A 274 -22.14 2.84 8.78
CA ASP A 274 -23.31 2.33 8.07
C ASP A 274 -23.17 2.63 6.58
N LEU A 275 -23.11 1.58 5.76
CA LEU A 275 -22.83 1.70 4.32
C LEU A 275 -24.01 2.27 3.50
N ASN A 276 -25.21 2.33 4.06
CA ASN A 276 -26.39 2.87 3.39
C ASN A 276 -26.57 4.35 3.71
N THR A 277 -26.51 4.69 4.99
CA THR A 277 -26.74 6.06 5.48
C THR A 277 -25.47 6.92 5.48
N ALA A 278 -24.29 6.29 5.51
CA ALA A 278 -22.98 6.90 5.73
C ALA A 278 -22.81 7.48 7.16
N ASN A 279 -23.62 7.06 8.11
CA ASN A 279 -23.45 7.43 9.52
C ASN A 279 -22.22 6.74 10.10
N VAL A 280 -21.45 7.47 10.91
CA VAL A 280 -20.25 6.99 11.57
C VAL A 280 -20.43 7.03 13.07
N GLN A 281 -20.25 5.90 13.72
CA GLN A 281 -20.08 5.80 15.17
C GLN A 281 -18.60 5.48 15.43
N SER A 282 -18.04 6.05 16.50
CA SER A 282 -16.62 5.82 16.82
C SER A 282 -16.42 5.48 18.29
N VAL A 283 -15.41 4.63 18.53
CA VAL A 283 -14.99 4.22 19.87
C VAL A 283 -13.48 4.36 19.97
N ALA A 284 -13.00 5.08 20.98
CA ALA A 284 -11.58 5.12 21.30
C ALA A 284 -11.14 3.77 21.90
N MET A 285 -10.19 3.10 21.27
CA MET A 285 -9.65 1.81 21.76
C MET A 285 -8.65 2.00 22.90
N VAL A 286 -8.02 3.16 22.96
CA VAL A 286 -7.05 3.52 23.99
C VAL A 286 -7.51 4.79 24.70
N LYS A 287 -7.64 4.72 26.05
CA LYS A 287 -7.96 5.88 26.89
C LYS A 287 -6.68 6.71 27.07
N ASN A 288 -6.83 8.05 27.05
CA ASN A 288 -5.75 9.00 27.30
C ASN A 288 -4.49 8.73 26.42
N ARG A 289 -4.71 8.47 25.13
CA ARG A 289 -3.63 8.27 24.19
C ARG A 289 -2.70 9.50 24.15
N THR A 290 -1.40 9.28 24.29
CA THR A 290 -0.38 10.29 24.06
C THR A 290 0.50 9.87 22.88
N GLU A 291 0.80 10.80 21.99
CA GLU A 291 1.70 10.57 20.86
C GLU A 291 3.08 11.17 21.18
N ASN A 292 4.13 10.38 21.00
CA ASN A 292 5.49 10.92 20.99
C ASN A 292 5.79 11.57 19.63
N ARG A 293 6.92 12.26 19.52
CA ARG A 293 7.30 13.00 18.31
C ARG A 293 7.52 12.09 17.09
N ILE A 294 8.06 10.88 17.29
CA ILE A 294 8.24 9.90 16.22
C ILE A 294 6.89 9.43 15.67
N GLN A 295 5.92 9.14 16.54
CA GLN A 295 4.57 8.75 16.11
C GLN A 295 3.84 9.89 15.39
N ARG A 296 4.00 11.12 15.84
CA ARG A 296 3.49 12.30 15.13
C ARG A 296 4.16 12.45 13.77
N GLY A 297 5.46 12.24 13.68
CA GLY A 297 6.22 12.28 12.43
C GLY A 297 5.77 11.22 11.44
N GLU A 298 5.54 9.98 11.89
CA GLU A 298 4.98 8.92 11.06
C GLU A 298 3.60 9.33 10.52
N LYS A 299 2.75 9.90 11.37
CA LYS A 299 1.44 10.40 10.96
C LYS A 299 1.58 11.47 9.87
N TYR A 300 2.36 12.52 10.09
CA TYR A 300 2.55 13.60 9.11
C TYR A 300 3.16 13.12 7.79
N PHE A 301 4.05 12.15 7.84
CA PHE A 301 4.63 11.53 6.65
C PHE A 301 3.59 10.82 5.77
N ASN A 302 2.53 10.31 6.38
CA ASN A 302 1.45 9.56 5.71
C ASN A 302 0.18 10.38 5.48
N ASP A 303 0.10 11.61 6.01
CA ASP A 303 -1.09 12.45 6.00
C ASP A 303 -1.12 13.34 4.76
N ALA A 304 -2.16 13.21 3.97
CA ALA A 304 -2.38 14.05 2.79
C ALA A 304 -3.14 15.35 3.11
N ALA A 305 -3.61 15.56 4.34
CA ALA A 305 -4.24 16.81 4.74
C ALA A 305 -3.30 18.02 4.61
N HIS A 306 -1.99 17.75 4.64
CA HIS A 306 -0.94 18.76 4.43
C HIS A 306 -0.50 18.89 2.96
N CYS A 307 -1.22 18.29 2.02
CA CYS A 307 -0.97 18.44 0.60
C CYS A 307 -2.09 19.24 -0.07
N PHE A 308 -1.75 20.09 -1.02
CA PHE A 308 -2.73 20.80 -1.84
C PHE A 308 -3.78 19.82 -2.39
N GLN A 309 -5.06 20.12 -2.14
CA GLN A 309 -6.21 19.28 -2.52
C GLN A 309 -6.10 17.78 -2.11
N ASN A 310 -5.29 17.44 -1.13
CA ASN A 310 -5.13 16.07 -0.60
C ASN A 310 -4.67 15.02 -1.63
N TRP A 311 -3.89 15.42 -2.63
CA TRP A 311 -3.47 14.54 -3.72
C TRP A 311 -2.52 13.45 -3.28
N GLN A 312 -1.62 13.74 -2.35
CA GLN A 312 -0.58 12.79 -1.94
C GLN A 312 -0.02 13.12 -0.55
N SER A 313 0.78 12.22 -0.04
CA SER A 313 1.68 12.40 1.11
C SER A 313 3.08 11.95 0.73
N CYS A 314 4.07 12.09 1.62
CA CYS A 314 5.42 11.56 1.38
C CYS A 314 5.42 10.07 1.05
N ASN A 315 4.50 9.30 1.67
CA ASN A 315 4.32 7.86 1.41
C ASN A 315 3.88 7.54 -0.04
N GLY A 316 3.44 8.51 -0.83
CA GLY A 316 3.12 8.32 -2.25
C GLY A 316 4.34 7.89 -3.06
N CYS A 317 5.46 8.62 -2.95
CA CYS A 317 6.72 8.30 -3.62
C CYS A 317 7.65 7.43 -2.76
N HIS A 318 7.52 7.50 -1.43
CA HIS A 318 8.34 6.76 -0.49
C HIS A 318 7.54 5.73 0.34
N PRO A 319 6.84 4.78 -0.34
CA PRO A 319 6.00 3.81 0.35
C PRO A 319 6.84 2.80 1.16
N GLY A 320 6.18 2.17 2.15
CA GLY A 320 6.78 1.09 2.92
C GLY A 320 7.89 1.57 3.85
N ASP A 321 7.56 2.48 4.76
CA ASP A 321 8.47 3.06 5.75
C ASP A 321 9.61 3.87 5.10
N ALA A 322 9.23 4.89 4.35
CA ALA A 322 10.12 5.86 3.72
C ALA A 322 11.16 5.24 2.75
N ARG A 323 10.82 4.13 2.09
CA ARG A 323 11.70 3.51 1.09
C ARG A 323 11.54 4.16 -0.28
N MET A 324 11.08 3.46 -1.29
CA MET A 324 10.96 3.96 -2.66
C MET A 324 9.82 3.28 -3.41
N ASP A 325 9.31 3.92 -4.46
CA ASP A 325 8.29 3.38 -5.38
C ASP A 325 8.87 2.60 -6.57
N ALA A 326 10.19 2.57 -6.73
CA ALA A 326 10.94 1.94 -7.82
C ALA A 326 10.74 2.59 -9.20
N MET A 327 10.39 3.87 -9.24
CA MET A 327 10.19 4.65 -10.48
C MET A 327 11.24 5.73 -10.67
N ASN A 328 11.39 6.20 -11.91
CA ASN A 328 12.22 7.34 -12.26
C ASN A 328 11.34 8.58 -12.45
N TRP A 329 11.56 9.58 -11.61
CA TRP A 329 10.83 10.84 -11.64
C TRP A 329 11.69 11.98 -12.12
N ASP A 330 11.11 12.86 -12.92
CA ASP A 330 11.68 14.18 -13.22
C ASP A 330 10.88 15.26 -12.49
N LEU A 331 11.35 15.65 -11.32
CA LEU A 331 10.72 16.67 -10.49
C LEU A 331 11.29 18.07 -10.76
N MET A 332 12.24 18.19 -11.69
CA MET A 332 12.93 19.45 -12.05
C MET A 332 13.44 20.27 -10.84
N ASN A 333 13.59 19.64 -9.70
CA ASN A 333 13.95 20.27 -8.44
C ASN A 333 15.43 20.71 -8.35
N ASP A 334 16.22 20.34 -9.33
CA ASP A 334 17.61 20.79 -9.54
C ASP A 334 17.77 21.74 -10.75
N GLY A 335 16.64 22.14 -11.36
CA GLY A 335 16.62 23.03 -12.52
C GLY A 335 16.99 22.35 -13.85
N ILE A 336 17.19 21.03 -13.84
CA ILE A 336 17.57 20.26 -15.02
C ILE A 336 16.52 19.18 -15.28
N GLY A 337 15.95 19.15 -16.48
CA GLY A 337 15.00 18.13 -16.91
C GLY A 337 15.71 16.79 -17.15
N ASN A 338 15.78 15.94 -16.13
CA ASN A 338 16.25 14.56 -16.26
C ASN A 338 15.55 13.64 -15.25
N SER A 339 15.22 12.44 -15.66
CA SER A 339 14.59 11.45 -14.82
C SER A 339 15.58 10.85 -13.81
N LYS A 340 15.17 10.79 -12.54
CA LYS A 340 15.97 10.28 -11.43
C LYS A 340 15.21 9.22 -10.67
N ASN A 341 15.88 8.13 -10.34
CA ASN A 341 15.29 7.08 -9.52
C ASN A 341 14.90 7.61 -8.14
N CYS A 342 13.67 7.31 -7.71
CA CYS A 342 13.24 7.60 -6.35
C CYS A 342 14.15 6.90 -5.36
N LYS A 343 14.73 7.65 -4.42
CA LYS A 343 15.67 7.14 -3.41
C LYS A 343 14.96 6.78 -2.13
N SER A 344 15.45 5.74 -1.46
CA SER A 344 15.07 5.49 -0.07
C SER A 344 15.51 6.66 0.81
N MET A 345 14.67 7.03 1.76
CA MET A 345 14.99 8.06 2.77
C MET A 345 15.70 7.46 4.00
N LEU A 346 15.86 6.13 4.05
CA LEU A 346 16.63 5.48 5.11
C LEU A 346 18.05 6.03 5.13
N PHE A 347 18.51 6.41 6.32
CA PHE A 347 19.83 7.03 6.56
C PHE A 347 20.07 8.39 5.91
N SER A 348 19.07 9.03 5.30
CA SER A 348 19.26 10.33 4.64
C SER A 348 19.82 11.40 5.55
N HIS A 349 19.45 11.39 6.85
CA HIS A 349 19.92 12.36 7.85
C HIS A 349 21.40 12.17 8.27
N VAL A 350 22.00 11.03 7.93
CA VAL A 350 23.43 10.74 8.25
C VAL A 350 24.30 10.61 7.00
N THR A 351 23.73 10.84 5.81
CA THR A 351 24.44 10.78 4.53
C THR A 351 24.25 12.04 3.68
N PRO A 352 24.56 13.24 4.21
CA PRO A 352 24.49 14.47 3.42
C PRO A 352 25.62 14.50 2.35
N PRO A 353 25.45 15.31 1.27
CA PRO A 353 24.26 16.06 0.90
C PRO A 353 23.16 15.18 0.32
N CYS A 354 21.91 15.67 0.33
CA CYS A 354 20.75 14.92 -0.13
C CYS A 354 20.36 15.26 -1.55
N MET A 355 19.47 14.42 -2.13
CA MET A 355 19.09 14.35 -3.53
C MET A 355 20.23 13.79 -4.41
N ILE A 356 19.87 13.30 -5.62
CA ILE A 356 20.83 12.62 -6.49
C ILE A 356 21.99 13.53 -6.95
N SER A 357 21.69 14.83 -7.11
CA SER A 357 22.67 15.88 -7.49
C SER A 357 23.26 16.63 -6.28
N GLY A 358 22.97 16.21 -5.05
CA GLY A 358 23.49 16.83 -3.83
C GLY A 358 23.03 18.28 -3.60
N ILE A 359 21.92 18.69 -4.21
CA ILE A 359 21.45 20.09 -4.16
C ILE A 359 20.84 20.52 -2.82
N ARG A 360 20.66 19.60 -1.89
CA ARG A 360 20.18 19.89 -0.53
C ARG A 360 21.29 19.52 0.47
N ALA A 361 21.74 20.51 1.24
CA ALA A 361 22.85 20.34 2.16
C ALA A 361 22.57 19.28 3.25
N LYS A 362 21.31 19.12 3.65
CA LYS A 362 20.88 18.21 4.71
C LYS A 362 19.50 17.62 4.39
N ALA A 363 19.15 16.51 5.04
CA ALA A 363 17.87 15.85 4.88
C ALA A 363 16.71 16.73 5.38
N GLU A 364 16.90 17.48 6.45
CA GLU A 364 15.89 18.40 6.98
C GLU A 364 15.48 19.44 5.92
N VAL A 365 16.45 19.96 5.18
CA VAL A 365 16.16 20.89 4.05
C VAL A 365 15.39 20.19 2.95
N ALA A 366 15.71 18.93 2.68
CA ALA A 366 15.00 18.14 1.65
C ALA A 366 13.55 17.84 2.07
N VAL A 367 13.29 17.54 3.35
CA VAL A 367 11.94 17.32 3.89
C VAL A 367 11.06 18.56 3.69
N ARG A 368 11.55 19.74 4.12
CA ARG A 368 10.80 21.01 3.94
C ARG A 368 10.59 21.34 2.47
N ALA A 369 11.58 21.10 1.62
CA ALA A 369 11.44 21.28 0.18
C ALA A 369 10.40 20.31 -0.43
N GLY A 370 10.28 19.09 0.08
CA GLY A 370 9.26 18.13 -0.32
C GLY A 370 7.84 18.63 -0.05
N TYR A 371 7.58 19.17 1.13
CA TYR A 371 6.29 19.77 1.44
C TYR A 371 6.03 21.00 0.57
N LYS A 372 6.97 21.93 0.50
CA LYS A 372 6.79 23.21 -0.19
C LYS A 372 6.67 23.06 -1.71
N LEU A 373 7.52 22.25 -2.33
CA LEU A 373 7.67 22.20 -3.80
C LEU A 373 6.95 21.01 -4.45
N ILE A 374 6.61 19.96 -3.68
CA ILE A 374 5.97 18.76 -4.19
C ILE A 374 4.54 18.62 -3.67
N GLN A 375 4.28 19.00 -2.42
CA GLN A 375 2.95 18.95 -1.83
C GLN A 375 2.25 20.32 -1.85
N PHE A 376 2.95 21.39 -2.26
CA PHE A 376 2.45 22.77 -2.31
C PHE A 376 1.84 23.22 -0.98
N SER A 377 2.52 22.94 0.11
CA SER A 377 2.09 23.24 1.46
C SER A 377 3.26 23.75 2.31
N ASP A 378 2.99 24.72 3.16
CA ASP A 378 3.91 25.14 4.19
C ASP A 378 3.61 24.37 5.48
N LEU A 379 4.36 23.30 5.73
CA LEU A 379 4.24 22.51 6.96
C LEU A 379 4.81 23.32 8.15
N PRO A 380 4.09 23.42 9.28
CA PRO A 380 4.65 24.02 10.49
C PRO A 380 5.97 23.34 10.89
N GLU A 381 6.98 24.14 11.30
CA GLU A 381 8.32 23.62 11.57
C GLU A 381 8.34 22.53 12.63
N GLU A 382 7.54 22.64 13.69
CA GLU A 382 7.39 21.58 14.71
C GLU A 382 6.95 20.24 14.09
N PHE A 383 6.10 20.25 13.06
CA PHE A 383 5.65 19.04 12.40
C PHE A 383 6.75 18.47 11.51
N ALA A 384 7.48 19.33 10.80
CA ALA A 384 8.61 18.93 9.99
C ALA A 384 9.73 18.30 10.83
N GLU A 385 10.02 18.85 12.02
CA GLU A 385 10.94 18.24 12.98
C GLU A 385 10.47 16.85 13.43
N CYS A 386 9.16 16.65 13.66
CA CYS A 386 8.63 15.33 13.97
C CYS A 386 8.87 14.34 12.83
N VAL A 387 8.73 14.78 11.57
CA VAL A 387 9.02 13.94 10.39
C VAL A 387 10.50 13.58 10.34
N ASP A 388 11.40 14.51 10.66
CA ASP A 388 12.84 14.23 10.74
C ASP A 388 13.14 13.16 11.81
N GLU A 389 12.54 13.29 13.00
CA GLU A 389 12.69 12.29 14.07
C GLU A 389 12.15 10.90 13.66
N TYR A 390 11.02 10.86 12.96
CA TYR A 390 10.51 9.62 12.41
C TYR A 390 11.51 9.00 11.42
N LEU A 391 12.00 9.76 10.44
CA LEU A 391 12.96 9.27 9.46
C LEU A 391 14.27 8.78 10.10
N MET A 392 14.77 9.47 11.11
CA MET A 392 15.95 9.05 11.88
C MET A 392 15.71 7.78 12.70
N SER A 393 14.48 7.52 13.11
CA SER A 393 14.13 6.31 13.88
C SER A 393 14.06 5.04 13.03
N LEU A 394 13.95 5.17 11.71
CA LEU A 394 13.79 4.05 10.80
C LEU A 394 15.07 3.22 10.69
N LYS A 395 14.91 1.91 10.66
CA LYS A 395 16.00 0.95 10.48
C LYS A 395 15.77 0.12 9.23
N PRO A 396 16.83 -0.24 8.51
CA PRO A 396 16.71 -1.14 7.37
C PRO A 396 16.23 -2.51 7.83
N VAL A 397 15.46 -3.17 6.98
CA VAL A 397 15.13 -4.57 7.19
C VAL A 397 16.40 -5.40 6.98
N PRO A 398 16.73 -6.36 7.88
CA PRO A 398 17.86 -7.23 7.68
C PRO A 398 17.79 -7.93 6.32
N SER A 399 18.89 -7.96 5.58
CA SER A 399 18.96 -8.67 4.31
C SER A 399 18.70 -10.17 4.53
N PRO A 400 17.85 -10.82 3.75
CA PRO A 400 17.69 -12.28 3.83
C PRO A 400 18.97 -13.06 3.43
N TYR A 401 19.93 -12.36 2.86
CA TYR A 401 21.24 -12.91 2.41
C TYR A 401 22.38 -12.60 3.39
N LEU A 402 22.11 -12.08 4.57
CA LEU A 402 23.13 -11.73 5.58
C LEU A 402 24.05 -12.88 5.94
N VAL A 403 23.58 -14.13 5.89
CA VAL A 403 24.39 -15.31 6.16
C VAL A 403 25.53 -15.48 5.15
N LEU A 404 25.37 -14.99 3.93
CA LEU A 404 26.40 -15.03 2.89
C LEU A 404 27.43 -13.89 2.99
N SER A 405 27.15 -12.86 3.78
CA SER A 405 27.98 -11.65 3.86
C SER A 405 28.74 -11.47 5.16
N LEU A 406 28.67 -12.41 6.09
CA LEU A 406 29.40 -12.34 7.36
C LEU A 406 30.93 -12.17 7.17
N ILE A 407 31.49 -12.63 6.07
CA ILE A 407 32.91 -12.43 5.69
C ILE A 407 33.20 -10.96 5.37
N HIS A 408 32.22 -10.20 4.88
CA HIS A 408 32.38 -8.80 4.52
C HIS A 408 32.07 -7.82 5.67
N ILE A 409 31.44 -8.28 6.75
CA ILE A 409 31.09 -7.47 7.92
C ILE A 409 32.19 -7.51 8.99
N SER A 410 33.00 -8.57 9.01
CA SER A 410 33.99 -8.82 10.10
C SER A 410 35.33 -8.08 9.92
N GLU A 411 35.63 -7.52 8.75
CA GLU A 411 36.83 -6.70 8.55
C GLU A 411 36.53 -5.42 7.79
N PRO A 412 36.43 -4.25 8.47
CA PRO A 412 36.64 -3.01 7.79
C PRO A 412 38.09 -3.03 7.29
N THR A 413 38.29 -3.22 5.99
CA THR A 413 39.59 -3.01 5.37
C THR A 413 40.11 -1.63 5.77
N ARG A 414 41.05 -1.60 6.73
CA ARG A 414 41.89 -0.41 6.96
C ARG A 414 42.70 -0.20 5.68
N ARG A 415 42.34 0.79 4.93
CA ARG A 415 43.25 1.50 4.01
C ARG A 415 43.21 2.98 4.32
#